data_436ad459fc902eda1dd744e12be62bec
#
_entry.id   436ad459fc902eda1dd744e12be62bec
#
_cell.length_a   1.000
_cell.length_b   1.000
_cell.length_c   1.000
_cell.angle_alpha   90.00
_cell.angle_beta   90.00
_cell.angle_gamma   90.00
#
_symmetry.space_group_name_H-M   'P 1'
#
loop_
_entity.id
_entity.type
_entity.pdbx_description
1 polymer ?
#
loop_
_entity_poly.entity_id
_entity_poly.type
_entity_poly.pdbx_seq_one_letter_code
_entity_poly.pdbx_strand_id
1 'polypeptide(L)'
;GDYIAFCDSDDYVDVKMYETMYKAALEHHADVVFTGIQTVDENEVVRPMSKPVQKAVLSQRKQIEAYLLDMVASKPSATNDRDIQMSAKVVLYKREMIEKYHLRFESERVFISEDLIWHIDVLAHASCVCLLPETFYYYYYNTTSLSKKVRTDRFPFFKSLRDEVLRRCHDYGISEGIKLRADRLFIGYTRMDLKKICKSKELSFRQKEEVLMRVCKDKVWIDILRNYPLQVMPFRHRIVMVFIKHRNYLLLNLLFRLSN
;
A
#
# COMPACT_ATOMS: atom_id res chain seq x y z
N GLY A 1 -13.82 21.68 -13.63
CA GLY A 1 -13.38 20.68 -14.62
C GLY A 1 -14.12 19.37 -14.45
N ASP A 2 -14.01 18.49 -15.41
CA ASP A 2 -14.73 17.20 -15.44
C ASP A 2 -13.97 16.12 -14.68
N TYR A 3 -12.67 16.32 -14.45
CA TYR A 3 -11.81 15.42 -13.72
C TYR A 3 -11.07 16.16 -12.59
N ILE A 4 -10.67 15.40 -11.57
CA ILE A 4 -9.92 15.84 -10.39
C ILE A 4 -8.58 15.10 -10.39
N ALA A 5 -7.49 15.81 -10.10
CA ALA A 5 -6.17 15.27 -9.84
C ALA A 5 -5.63 15.85 -8.52
N PHE A 6 -4.79 15.11 -7.84
CA PHE A 6 -4.09 15.53 -6.62
C PHE A 6 -2.60 15.66 -6.89
N CYS A 7 -1.95 16.61 -6.27
CA CYS A 7 -0.52 16.83 -6.35
C CYS A 7 -0.02 17.39 -5.02
N ASP A 8 1.07 16.87 -4.49
CA ASP A 8 1.71 17.43 -3.32
C ASP A 8 2.52 18.66 -3.71
N SER A 9 2.62 19.64 -2.83
CA SER A 9 3.26 20.93 -3.11
C SER A 9 4.79 20.86 -3.23
N ASP A 10 5.39 19.78 -2.79
CA ASP A 10 6.83 19.50 -2.82
C ASP A 10 7.24 18.52 -3.94
N ASP A 11 6.27 18.07 -4.74
CA ASP A 11 6.48 17.17 -5.87
C ASP A 11 6.33 17.92 -7.22
N TYR A 12 6.68 17.29 -8.32
CA TYR A 12 6.44 17.79 -9.67
C TYR A 12 6.00 16.71 -10.64
N VAL A 13 5.42 17.12 -11.75
CA VAL A 13 4.85 16.24 -12.78
C VAL A 13 5.42 16.58 -14.16
N ASP A 14 5.48 15.58 -15.03
CA ASP A 14 5.77 15.80 -16.44
C ASP A 14 4.67 16.67 -17.07
N VAL A 15 5.05 17.61 -17.91
CA VAL A 15 4.12 18.54 -18.57
C VAL A 15 3.05 17.84 -19.41
N LYS A 16 3.30 16.61 -19.85
CA LYS A 16 2.37 15.80 -20.64
C LYS A 16 1.43 14.94 -19.79
N MET A 17 1.63 14.88 -18.46
CA MET A 17 0.88 13.97 -17.59
C MET A 17 -0.62 14.13 -17.76
N TYR A 18 -1.14 15.30 -17.46
CA TYR A 18 -2.59 15.52 -17.45
C TYR A 18 -3.20 15.49 -18.84
N GLU A 19 -2.49 15.98 -19.86
CA GLU A 19 -2.95 15.86 -21.24
C GLU A 19 -3.11 14.40 -21.68
N THR A 20 -2.11 13.55 -21.38
CA THR A 20 -2.13 12.14 -21.74
C THR A 20 -3.23 11.38 -20.99
N MET A 21 -3.35 11.62 -19.69
CA MET A 21 -4.40 11.01 -18.87
C MET A 21 -5.80 11.44 -19.31
N TYR A 22 -5.99 12.72 -19.62
CA TYR A 22 -7.28 13.24 -20.06
C TYR A 22 -7.69 12.69 -21.44
N LYS A 23 -6.75 12.59 -22.38
CA LYS A 23 -7.00 11.94 -23.69
C LYS A 23 -7.46 10.49 -23.51
N ALA A 24 -6.77 9.72 -22.68
CA ALA A 24 -7.16 8.33 -22.37
C ALA A 24 -8.54 8.27 -21.69
N ALA A 25 -8.82 9.20 -20.79
CA ALA A 25 -10.10 9.29 -20.09
C ALA A 25 -11.26 9.52 -21.07
N LEU A 26 -11.09 10.43 -22.04
CA LEU A 26 -12.10 10.71 -23.07
C LEU A 26 -12.26 9.55 -24.06
N GLU A 27 -11.14 8.99 -24.55
CA GLU A 27 -11.14 7.90 -25.52
C GLU A 27 -11.90 6.66 -25.04
N HIS A 28 -11.74 6.35 -23.73
CA HIS A 28 -12.32 5.15 -23.14
C HIS A 28 -13.51 5.42 -22.21
N HIS A 29 -13.96 6.67 -22.11
CA HIS A 29 -14.99 7.10 -21.14
C HIS A 29 -14.67 6.65 -19.71
N ALA A 30 -13.38 6.74 -19.33
CA ALA A 30 -12.90 6.19 -18.09
C ALA A 30 -13.34 7.05 -16.88
N ASP A 31 -13.75 6.38 -15.81
CA ASP A 31 -14.01 7.02 -14.52
C ASP A 31 -12.70 7.32 -13.77
N VAL A 32 -11.66 6.49 -14.02
CA VAL A 32 -10.36 6.60 -13.35
C VAL A 32 -9.23 6.27 -14.32
N VAL A 33 -8.15 7.07 -14.31
CA VAL A 33 -6.94 6.79 -15.08
C VAL A 33 -5.74 6.77 -14.16
N PHE A 34 -4.99 5.69 -14.15
CA PHE A 34 -3.76 5.51 -13.38
C PHE A 34 -2.52 5.66 -14.26
N THR A 35 -1.47 6.27 -13.70
CA THR A 35 -0.11 6.29 -14.26
C THR A 35 0.89 5.77 -13.24
N GLY A 36 2.17 5.70 -13.64
CA GLY A 36 3.26 5.35 -12.74
C GLY A 36 3.82 6.55 -11.97
N ILE A 37 4.66 6.23 -10.97
CA ILE A 37 5.38 7.18 -10.13
C ILE A 37 6.87 6.82 -10.10
N GLN A 38 7.72 7.81 -10.04
CA GLN A 38 9.15 7.64 -9.83
C GLN A 38 9.63 8.55 -8.71
N THR A 39 10.73 8.17 -8.07
CA THR A 39 11.38 8.96 -7.04
C THR A 39 12.54 9.72 -7.65
N VAL A 40 12.77 10.93 -7.15
CA VAL A 40 13.95 11.73 -7.45
C VAL A 40 14.71 11.99 -6.15
N ASP A 41 15.98 11.67 -6.10
CA ASP A 41 16.81 11.93 -4.93
C ASP A 41 17.52 13.29 -5.00
N GLU A 42 18.25 13.64 -3.94
CA GLU A 42 19.00 14.91 -3.82
C GLU A 42 20.06 15.12 -4.93
N ASN A 43 20.43 14.06 -5.62
CA ASN A 43 21.39 14.10 -6.74
C ASN A 43 20.68 14.05 -8.11
N GLU A 44 19.38 14.33 -8.13
CA GLU A 44 18.52 14.27 -9.32
C GLU A 44 18.46 12.87 -9.99
N VAL A 45 18.82 11.81 -9.25
CA VAL A 45 18.74 10.45 -9.78
C VAL A 45 17.29 9.96 -9.71
N VAL A 46 16.75 9.67 -10.89
CA VAL A 46 15.37 9.18 -11.06
C VAL A 46 15.35 7.65 -10.98
N ARG A 47 14.42 7.10 -10.17
CA ARG A 47 14.20 5.66 -10.03
C ARG A 47 12.71 5.33 -10.03
N PRO A 48 12.27 4.28 -10.74
CA PRO A 48 10.89 3.82 -10.64
C PRO A 48 10.56 3.43 -9.19
N MET A 49 9.41 3.89 -8.69
CA MET A 49 8.93 3.54 -7.35
C MET A 49 8.18 2.20 -7.33
N SER A 50 7.58 1.83 -8.46
CA SER A 50 6.90 0.55 -8.67
C SER A 50 7.22 0.02 -10.07
N LYS A 51 6.86 -1.24 -10.31
CA LYS A 51 6.90 -1.77 -11.68
C LYS A 51 5.89 -1.02 -12.54
N PRO A 52 6.23 -0.67 -13.80
CA PRO A 52 5.26 -0.12 -14.73
C PRO A 52 4.08 -1.08 -14.88
N VAL A 53 2.87 -0.56 -14.84
CA VAL A 53 1.68 -1.34 -15.19
C VAL A 53 1.64 -1.54 -16.71
N GLN A 54 1.05 -2.64 -17.16
CA GLN A 54 0.77 -2.80 -18.57
C GLN A 54 -0.42 -1.91 -18.96
N LYS A 55 -0.35 -1.31 -20.16
CA LYS A 55 -1.48 -0.55 -20.69
C LYS A 55 -2.72 -1.45 -20.75
N ALA A 56 -3.81 -1.01 -20.10
CA ALA A 56 -5.04 -1.77 -20.04
C ALA A 56 -6.26 -0.87 -19.84
N VAL A 57 -7.40 -1.33 -20.30
CA VAL A 57 -8.72 -0.76 -20.00
C VAL A 57 -9.54 -1.84 -19.28
N LEU A 58 -9.86 -1.59 -18.03
CA LEU A 58 -10.63 -2.48 -17.18
C LEU A 58 -12.08 -2.01 -17.16
N SER A 59 -12.96 -2.71 -17.86
CA SER A 59 -14.39 -2.38 -17.98
C SER A 59 -15.30 -3.45 -17.39
N GLN A 60 -14.73 -4.56 -16.94
CA GLN A 60 -15.49 -5.61 -16.25
C GLN A 60 -15.24 -5.51 -14.74
N ARG A 61 -16.30 -5.64 -13.93
CA ARG A 61 -16.23 -5.58 -12.47
C ARG A 61 -15.11 -6.46 -11.89
N LYS A 62 -15.01 -7.72 -12.36
CA LYS A 62 -13.98 -8.66 -11.90
C LYS A 62 -12.53 -8.20 -12.19
N GLN A 63 -12.33 -7.49 -13.30
CA GLN A 63 -11.00 -6.94 -13.64
C GLN A 63 -10.62 -5.80 -12.68
N ILE A 64 -11.57 -4.91 -12.37
CA ILE A 64 -11.38 -3.79 -11.43
C ILE A 64 -11.12 -4.34 -10.02
N GLU A 65 -11.88 -5.34 -9.58
CA GLU A 65 -11.67 -6.00 -8.29
C GLU A 65 -10.31 -6.69 -8.21
N ALA A 66 -9.89 -7.40 -9.26
CA ALA A 66 -8.57 -8.02 -9.31
C ALA A 66 -7.45 -6.97 -9.19
N TYR A 67 -7.60 -5.84 -9.88
CA TYR A 67 -6.66 -4.72 -9.79
C TYR A 67 -6.62 -4.11 -8.38
N LEU A 68 -7.80 -3.90 -7.76
CA LEU A 68 -7.89 -3.45 -6.37
C LEU A 68 -7.21 -4.42 -5.40
N LEU A 69 -7.45 -5.73 -5.53
CA LEU A 69 -6.79 -6.74 -4.70
C LEU A 69 -5.27 -6.67 -4.81
N ASP A 70 -4.73 -6.51 -6.03
CA ASP A 70 -3.30 -6.39 -6.27
C ASP A 70 -2.73 -5.04 -5.73
N MET A 71 -3.55 -3.99 -5.67
CA MET A 71 -3.21 -2.72 -5.03
C MET A 71 -3.18 -2.85 -3.50
N VAL A 72 -4.10 -3.60 -2.88
CA VAL A 72 -4.10 -3.85 -1.43
C VAL A 72 -2.79 -4.54 -1.03
N ALA A 73 -2.45 -5.64 -1.65
CA ALA A 73 -1.17 -6.33 -1.46
C ALA A 73 -0.97 -7.41 -2.54
N SER A 74 0.26 -7.85 -2.74
CA SER A 74 0.59 -8.97 -3.62
C SER A 74 0.05 -10.30 -3.09
N LYS A 75 0.01 -11.33 -3.95
CA LYS A 75 -0.33 -12.71 -3.56
C LYS A 75 0.62 -13.24 -2.49
N PRO A 76 0.20 -14.21 -1.66
CA PRO A 76 1.05 -14.76 -0.60
C PRO A 76 2.42 -15.25 -1.07
N SER A 77 2.52 -15.79 -2.28
CA SER A 77 3.76 -16.31 -2.88
C SER A 77 4.69 -15.25 -3.47
N ALA A 78 4.23 -14.01 -3.61
CA ALA A 78 5.02 -12.94 -4.21
C ALA A 78 6.19 -12.50 -3.31
N THR A 79 7.31 -12.12 -3.96
CA THR A 79 8.49 -11.62 -3.25
C THR A 79 8.25 -10.25 -2.64
N ASN A 80 7.58 -9.36 -3.36
CA ASN A 80 7.22 -8.04 -2.88
C ASN A 80 5.89 -8.10 -2.11
N ASP A 81 5.75 -7.27 -1.09
CA ASP A 81 4.49 -7.17 -0.36
C ASP A 81 3.40 -6.47 -1.20
N ARG A 82 3.80 -5.64 -2.15
CA ARG A 82 2.93 -4.95 -3.11
C ARG A 82 3.72 -4.60 -4.38
N ASP A 83 3.15 -4.84 -5.53
CA ASP A 83 3.71 -4.48 -6.83
C ASP A 83 3.05 -3.23 -7.43
N ILE A 84 1.76 -2.96 -7.10
CA ILE A 84 1.01 -1.81 -7.57
C ILE A 84 1.06 -0.72 -6.49
N GLN A 85 1.44 0.48 -6.90
CA GLN A 85 1.43 1.63 -6.00
C GLN A 85 -0.01 2.12 -5.76
N MET A 86 -0.25 2.79 -4.64
CA MET A 86 -1.59 3.23 -4.20
C MET A 86 -1.71 4.75 -4.04
N SER A 87 -0.75 5.52 -4.55
CA SER A 87 -0.79 6.97 -4.38
C SER A 87 -1.90 7.60 -5.21
N ALA A 88 -2.71 8.43 -4.59
CA ALA A 88 -3.77 9.20 -5.25
C ALA A 88 -3.23 10.28 -6.20
N LYS A 89 -1.95 10.65 -6.06
CA LYS A 89 -1.29 11.71 -6.82
C LYS A 89 -1.05 11.37 -8.29
N VAL A 90 -1.06 10.09 -8.65
CA VAL A 90 -0.81 9.59 -10.01
C VAL A 90 -2.09 9.16 -10.70
N VAL A 91 -3.22 9.71 -10.27
CA VAL A 91 -4.53 9.28 -10.72
C VAL A 91 -5.38 10.48 -11.13
N LEU A 92 -6.12 10.31 -12.23
CA LEU A 92 -7.14 11.24 -12.67
C LEU A 92 -8.52 10.61 -12.39
N TYR A 93 -9.38 11.32 -11.69
CA TYR A 93 -10.69 10.85 -11.24
C TYR A 93 -11.81 11.66 -11.90
N LYS A 94 -12.85 11.00 -12.39
CA LYS A 94 -14.04 11.66 -12.91
C LYS A 94 -14.80 12.35 -11.78
N ARG A 95 -14.93 13.68 -11.85
CA ARG A 95 -15.55 14.50 -10.80
C ARG A 95 -17.00 14.08 -10.52
N GLU A 96 -17.78 13.83 -11.56
CA GLU A 96 -19.18 13.39 -11.43
C GLU A 96 -19.32 12.14 -10.55
N MET A 97 -18.42 11.15 -10.68
CA MET A 97 -18.42 9.93 -9.86
C MET A 97 -18.12 10.27 -8.39
N ILE A 98 -17.11 11.10 -8.13
CA ILE A 98 -16.74 11.52 -6.78
C ILE A 98 -17.90 12.24 -6.09
N GLU A 99 -18.57 13.15 -6.80
CA GLU A 99 -19.70 13.93 -6.28
C GLU A 99 -20.94 13.04 -6.08
N LYS A 100 -21.27 12.21 -7.06
CA LYS A 100 -22.43 11.31 -7.02
C LYS A 100 -22.43 10.38 -5.82
N TYR A 101 -21.28 9.81 -5.50
CA TYR A 101 -21.12 8.84 -4.40
C TYR A 101 -20.57 9.47 -3.13
N HIS A 102 -20.44 10.81 -3.08
CA HIS A 102 -19.95 11.56 -1.93
C HIS A 102 -18.61 11.05 -1.39
N LEU A 103 -17.72 10.62 -2.30
CA LEU A 103 -16.43 10.07 -1.92
C LEU A 103 -15.56 11.12 -1.24
N ARG A 104 -14.90 10.76 -0.14
CA ARG A 104 -14.02 11.65 0.62
C ARG A 104 -12.82 10.87 1.14
N PHE A 105 -11.68 11.56 1.23
CA PHE A 105 -10.52 11.00 1.90
C PHE A 105 -10.77 10.85 3.39
N GLU A 106 -10.27 9.74 3.93
CA GLU A 106 -10.14 9.61 5.36
C GLU A 106 -8.94 10.41 5.88
N SER A 107 -8.93 10.68 7.19
CA SER A 107 -7.81 11.38 7.81
C SER A 107 -6.59 10.47 7.91
N GLU A 108 -5.42 10.94 7.47
CA GLU A 108 -4.12 10.29 7.68
C GLU A 108 -3.79 10.04 9.16
N ARG A 109 -4.43 10.80 10.08
CA ARG A 109 -4.31 10.62 11.54
C ARG A 109 -5.05 9.38 12.04
N VAL A 110 -6.02 8.91 11.27
CA VAL A 110 -6.83 7.72 11.59
C VAL A 110 -6.25 6.49 10.88
N PHE A 111 -5.98 6.62 9.60
CA PHE A 111 -5.44 5.52 8.78
C PHE A 111 -4.07 5.89 8.19
N ILE A 112 -3.12 5.02 8.43
CA ILE A 112 -1.86 5.06 7.69
C ILE A 112 -2.11 4.56 6.27
N SER A 113 -2.00 5.22 5.25
CA SER A 113 -2.34 4.83 3.87
C SER A 113 -3.82 5.07 3.57
N GLU A 114 -4.27 6.26 3.90
CA GLU A 114 -5.58 6.79 3.54
C GLU A 114 -5.84 6.72 2.03
N ASP A 115 -4.80 6.83 1.20
CA ASP A 115 -4.85 6.61 -0.24
C ASP A 115 -5.42 5.23 -0.62
N LEU A 116 -5.05 4.18 0.13
CA LEU A 116 -5.59 2.85 -0.12
C LEU A 116 -7.09 2.78 0.20
N ILE A 117 -7.50 3.38 1.31
CA ILE A 117 -8.91 3.44 1.70
C ILE A 117 -9.71 4.23 0.65
N TRP A 118 -9.18 5.36 0.20
CA TRP A 118 -9.74 6.15 -0.89
C TRP A 118 -9.93 5.31 -2.16
N HIS A 119 -8.92 4.55 -2.58
CA HIS A 119 -9.02 3.72 -3.78
C HIS A 119 -9.99 2.55 -3.65
N ILE A 120 -10.20 2.00 -2.46
CA ILE A 120 -11.25 1.00 -2.25
C ILE A 120 -12.62 1.61 -2.60
N ASP A 121 -12.91 2.80 -2.08
CA ASP A 121 -14.19 3.49 -2.33
C ASP A 121 -14.33 3.89 -3.81
N VAL A 122 -13.28 4.45 -4.40
CA VAL A 122 -13.26 4.87 -5.81
C VAL A 122 -13.46 3.67 -6.74
N LEU A 123 -12.68 2.61 -6.58
CA LEU A 123 -12.74 1.44 -7.47
C LEU A 123 -14.00 0.60 -7.26
N ALA A 124 -14.63 0.69 -6.08
CA ALA A 124 -15.93 0.09 -5.84
C ALA A 124 -17.03 0.69 -6.73
N HIS A 125 -16.91 1.99 -7.09
CA HIS A 125 -17.91 2.71 -7.87
C HIS A 125 -17.51 2.92 -9.34
N ALA A 126 -16.25 2.70 -9.70
CA ALA A 126 -15.77 2.85 -11.06
C ALA A 126 -16.32 1.77 -11.97
N SER A 127 -16.77 2.16 -13.18
CA SER A 127 -17.21 1.27 -14.25
C SER A 127 -16.13 1.06 -15.31
N CYS A 128 -15.23 2.02 -15.48
CA CYS A 128 -14.12 1.95 -16.42
C CYS A 128 -12.86 2.55 -15.81
N VAL A 129 -11.77 1.78 -15.83
CA VAL A 129 -10.46 2.17 -15.30
C VAL A 129 -9.41 2.01 -16.39
N CYS A 130 -8.67 3.07 -16.71
CA CYS A 130 -7.53 3.03 -17.61
C CYS A 130 -6.22 2.93 -16.84
N LEU A 131 -5.33 2.06 -17.29
CA LEU A 131 -3.97 1.92 -16.79
C LEU A 131 -2.99 2.36 -17.87
N LEU A 132 -2.15 3.35 -17.58
CA LEU A 132 -1.12 3.85 -18.47
C LEU A 132 0.26 3.43 -17.96
N PRO A 133 1.17 2.94 -18.83
CA PRO A 133 2.48 2.46 -18.41
C PRO A 133 3.47 3.61 -18.12
N GLU A 134 3.15 4.81 -18.54
CA GLU A 134 4.00 5.98 -18.38
C GLU A 134 4.14 6.36 -16.90
N THR A 135 5.31 6.91 -16.54
CA THR A 135 5.64 7.38 -15.20
C THR A 135 5.87 8.88 -15.24
N PHE A 136 4.83 9.65 -15.02
CA PHE A 136 4.81 11.11 -15.15
C PHE A 136 5.00 11.88 -13.85
N TYR A 137 4.85 11.21 -12.71
CA TYR A 137 4.91 11.83 -11.39
C TYR A 137 6.28 11.63 -10.77
N TYR A 138 6.90 12.71 -10.29
CA TYR A 138 8.22 12.74 -9.67
C TYR A 138 8.08 13.06 -8.19
N TYR A 139 8.15 12.01 -7.37
CA TYR A 139 8.18 12.13 -5.93
C TYR A 139 9.56 12.52 -5.45
N TYR A 140 9.69 13.75 -4.91
CA TYR A 140 10.96 14.23 -4.40
C TYR A 140 11.30 13.58 -3.05
N TYR A 141 12.36 12.78 -3.05
CA TYR A 141 12.76 12.03 -1.86
C TYR A 141 13.59 12.88 -0.92
N ASN A 142 12.92 13.53 0.05
CA ASN A 142 13.59 14.32 1.07
C ASN A 142 14.09 13.44 2.23
N THR A 143 15.39 13.58 2.58
CA THR A 143 16.02 12.84 3.70
C THR A 143 15.44 13.22 5.07
N THR A 144 14.83 14.39 5.21
CA THR A 144 14.24 14.92 6.44
C THR A 144 12.75 14.54 6.64
N SER A 145 12.15 13.80 5.72
CA SER A 145 10.73 13.44 5.75
C SER A 145 10.32 12.78 7.07
N LEU A 146 9.17 13.19 7.60
CA LEU A 146 8.55 12.65 8.82
C LEU A 146 8.31 11.14 8.78
N SER A 147 8.13 10.57 7.59
CA SER A 147 7.96 9.13 7.37
C SER A 147 9.17 8.30 7.78
N LYS A 148 10.36 8.92 7.93
CA LYS A 148 11.61 8.26 8.33
C LYS A 148 11.80 8.09 9.83
N LYS A 149 11.10 8.86 10.66
CA LYS A 149 11.22 8.74 12.11
C LYS A 149 10.79 7.35 12.57
N VAL A 150 11.62 6.76 13.46
CA VAL A 150 11.28 5.48 14.07
C VAL A 150 10.19 5.71 15.11
N ARG A 151 9.06 5.04 14.94
CA ARG A 151 7.92 5.10 15.86
C ARG A 151 7.66 3.70 16.40
N THR A 152 7.43 3.59 17.70
CA THR A 152 7.20 2.30 18.37
C THR A 152 5.71 2.00 18.60
N ASP A 153 4.84 2.89 18.18
CA ASP A 153 3.39 2.89 18.40
C ASP A 153 2.54 2.56 17.15
N ARG A 154 3.18 2.17 16.04
CA ARG A 154 2.48 2.00 14.74
C ARG A 154 1.64 0.72 14.64
N PHE A 155 1.97 -0.31 15.35
CA PHE A 155 1.35 -1.62 15.21
C PHE A 155 -0.19 -1.62 15.34
N PRO A 156 -0.83 -0.88 16.27
CA PRO A 156 -2.29 -0.75 16.31
C PRO A 156 -2.88 -0.14 15.03
N PHE A 157 -2.20 0.81 14.40
CA PHE A 157 -2.67 1.42 13.16
C PHE A 157 -2.65 0.43 11.98
N PHE A 158 -1.68 -0.52 11.95
CA PHE A 158 -1.68 -1.59 10.95
C PHE A 158 -2.88 -2.52 11.10
N LYS A 159 -3.28 -2.81 12.34
CA LYS A 159 -4.49 -3.58 12.64
C LYS A 159 -5.73 -2.83 12.17
N SER A 160 -5.87 -1.56 12.54
CA SER A 160 -7.00 -0.74 12.13
C SER A 160 -7.12 -0.64 10.61
N LEU A 161 -6.00 -0.47 9.90
CA LEU A 161 -5.99 -0.45 8.44
C LEU A 161 -6.46 -1.78 7.85
N ARG A 162 -5.92 -2.92 8.34
CA ARG A 162 -6.34 -4.25 7.91
C ARG A 162 -7.84 -4.47 8.09
N ASP A 163 -8.35 -4.14 9.26
CA ASP A 163 -9.75 -4.35 9.62
C ASP A 163 -10.67 -3.43 8.80
N GLU A 164 -10.26 -2.19 8.53
CA GLU A 164 -11.00 -1.26 7.68
C GLU A 164 -11.02 -1.70 6.21
N VAL A 165 -9.89 -2.20 5.67
CA VAL A 165 -9.83 -2.78 4.32
C VAL A 165 -10.82 -3.95 4.20
N LEU A 166 -10.85 -4.84 5.20
CA LEU A 166 -11.79 -5.97 5.22
C LEU A 166 -13.24 -5.51 5.28
N ARG A 167 -13.55 -4.55 6.15
CA ARG A 167 -14.90 -4.01 6.33
C ARG A 167 -15.41 -3.37 5.04
N ARG A 168 -14.66 -2.42 4.46
CA ARG A 168 -15.09 -1.71 3.24
C ARG A 168 -15.25 -2.64 2.05
N CYS A 169 -14.29 -3.54 1.83
CA CYS A 169 -14.40 -4.50 0.74
C CYS A 169 -15.62 -5.42 0.93
N HIS A 170 -15.91 -5.85 2.15
CA HIS A 170 -17.11 -6.63 2.45
C HIS A 170 -18.39 -5.82 2.17
N ASP A 171 -18.46 -4.56 2.60
CA ASP A 171 -19.61 -3.68 2.39
C ASP A 171 -19.89 -3.44 0.90
N TYR A 172 -18.85 -3.46 0.05
CA TYR A 172 -18.95 -3.38 -1.41
C TYR A 172 -19.11 -4.75 -2.10
N GLY A 173 -19.25 -5.84 -1.35
CA GLY A 173 -19.40 -7.19 -1.91
C GLY A 173 -18.10 -7.80 -2.47
N ILE A 174 -16.94 -7.20 -2.22
CA ILE A 174 -15.62 -7.69 -2.64
C ILE A 174 -15.08 -8.64 -1.57
N SER A 175 -15.53 -9.88 -1.57
CA SER A 175 -15.20 -10.86 -0.52
C SER A 175 -14.14 -11.86 -0.94
N GLU A 176 -14.07 -12.22 -2.24
CA GLU A 176 -13.14 -13.24 -2.72
C GLU A 176 -11.69 -12.75 -2.68
N GLY A 177 -10.84 -13.47 -1.93
CA GLY A 177 -9.41 -13.20 -1.86
C GLY A 177 -8.98 -12.02 -0.99
N ILE A 178 -9.90 -11.12 -0.58
CA ILE A 178 -9.53 -9.91 0.16
C ILE A 178 -8.85 -10.21 1.50
N LYS A 179 -9.30 -11.26 2.21
CA LYS A 179 -8.71 -11.61 3.50
C LYS A 179 -7.21 -11.93 3.35
N LEU A 180 -6.83 -12.68 2.33
CA LEU A 180 -5.42 -13.00 2.07
C LEU A 180 -4.59 -11.74 1.75
N ARG A 181 -5.20 -10.78 1.04
CA ARG A 181 -4.53 -9.53 0.69
C ARG A 181 -4.41 -8.59 1.90
N ALA A 182 -5.45 -8.44 2.70
CA ALA A 182 -5.44 -7.66 3.93
C ALA A 182 -4.46 -8.22 4.97
N ASP A 183 -4.41 -9.55 5.11
CA ASP A 183 -3.42 -10.22 5.97
C ASP A 183 -1.99 -10.01 5.43
N ARG A 184 -1.78 -10.07 4.10
CA ARG A 184 -0.49 -9.77 3.48
C ARG A 184 -0.04 -8.34 3.72
N LEU A 185 -0.94 -7.37 3.55
CA LEU A 185 -0.71 -5.96 3.85
C LEU A 185 -0.23 -5.77 5.29
N PHE A 186 -0.98 -6.34 6.23
CA PHE A 186 -0.66 -6.29 7.66
C PHE A 186 0.70 -6.92 7.99
N ILE A 187 0.98 -8.11 7.45
CA ILE A 187 2.28 -8.80 7.60
C ILE A 187 3.40 -7.94 7.04
N GLY A 188 3.23 -7.37 5.87
CA GLY A 188 4.21 -6.52 5.19
C GLY A 188 4.57 -5.28 6.02
N TYR A 189 3.56 -4.50 6.42
CA TYR A 189 3.77 -3.33 7.26
C TYR A 189 4.44 -3.68 8.61
N THR A 190 3.96 -4.74 9.27
CA THR A 190 4.57 -5.18 10.54
C THR A 190 6.03 -5.56 10.34
N ARG A 191 6.36 -6.34 9.30
CA ARG A 191 7.74 -6.74 8.99
C ARG A 191 8.64 -5.53 8.74
N MET A 192 8.19 -4.58 7.92
CA MET A 192 8.96 -3.38 7.59
C MET A 192 9.21 -2.51 8.83
N ASP A 193 8.19 -2.33 9.64
CA ASP A 193 8.28 -1.54 10.87
C ASP A 193 9.20 -2.18 11.91
N LEU A 194 9.05 -3.48 12.15
CA LEU A 194 9.95 -4.22 13.05
C LEU A 194 11.40 -4.20 12.56
N LYS A 195 11.66 -4.33 11.25
CA LYS A 195 13.00 -4.18 10.68
C LYS A 195 13.56 -2.78 10.98
N LYS A 196 12.77 -1.73 10.80
CA LYS A 196 13.15 -0.34 11.07
C LYS A 196 13.48 -0.12 12.56
N ILE A 197 12.65 -0.66 13.45
CA ILE A 197 12.86 -0.62 14.90
C ILE A 197 14.15 -1.35 15.30
N CYS A 198 14.35 -2.58 14.82
CA CYS A 198 15.54 -3.37 15.14
C CYS A 198 16.85 -2.72 14.66
N LYS A 199 16.82 -2.03 13.51
CA LYS A 199 18.00 -1.33 12.95
C LYS A 199 18.22 0.06 13.52
N SER A 200 17.25 0.63 14.21
CA SER A 200 17.38 1.98 14.80
C SER A 200 18.57 2.08 15.75
N LYS A 201 19.31 3.18 15.64
CA LYS A 201 20.37 3.56 16.59
C LYS A 201 19.84 4.39 17.77
N GLU A 202 18.62 4.92 17.65
CA GLU A 202 17.97 5.78 18.64
C GLU A 202 17.34 4.99 19.79
N LEU A 203 16.99 3.70 19.53
CA LEU A 203 16.33 2.85 20.52
C LEU A 203 17.32 1.94 21.23
N SER A 204 17.21 1.87 22.56
CA SER A 204 17.95 0.93 23.39
C SER A 204 17.51 -0.52 23.08
N PHE A 205 18.34 -1.49 23.45
CA PHE A 205 17.99 -2.90 23.29
C PHE A 205 16.68 -3.26 23.98
N ARG A 206 16.47 -2.75 25.21
CA ARG A 206 15.27 -2.98 26.01
C ARG A 206 14.01 -2.43 25.33
N GLN A 207 14.05 -1.23 24.78
CA GLN A 207 12.92 -0.65 24.05
C GLN A 207 12.55 -1.47 22.82
N LYS A 208 13.55 -1.96 22.06
CA LYS A 208 13.32 -2.86 20.92
C LYS A 208 12.66 -4.15 21.34
N GLU A 209 13.16 -4.77 22.42
CA GLU A 209 12.64 -6.01 22.97
C GLU A 209 11.18 -5.86 23.42
N GLU A 210 10.84 -4.78 24.12
CA GLU A 210 9.48 -4.46 24.56
C GLU A 210 8.51 -4.37 23.37
N VAL A 211 8.91 -3.69 22.28
CA VAL A 211 8.08 -3.61 21.06
C VAL A 211 7.90 -4.98 20.41
N LEU A 212 8.99 -5.71 20.21
CA LEU A 212 8.95 -7.04 19.60
C LEU A 212 8.07 -7.99 20.42
N MET A 213 8.20 -7.98 21.74
CA MET A 213 7.41 -8.80 22.65
C MET A 213 5.92 -8.44 22.55
N ARG A 214 5.57 -7.16 22.56
CA ARG A 214 4.19 -6.69 22.41
C ARG A 214 3.59 -7.15 21.09
N VAL A 215 4.31 -6.97 19.98
CA VAL A 215 3.87 -7.38 18.65
C VAL A 215 3.71 -8.90 18.56
N CYS A 216 4.70 -9.69 18.98
CA CYS A 216 4.64 -11.15 18.88
C CYS A 216 3.57 -11.79 19.78
N LYS A 217 3.13 -11.12 20.85
CA LYS A 217 2.09 -11.62 21.77
C LYS A 217 0.67 -11.20 21.35
N ASP A 218 0.50 -10.34 20.35
CA ASP A 218 -0.81 -9.85 19.97
C ASP A 218 -1.72 -10.98 19.44
N LYS A 219 -2.98 -10.92 19.81
CA LYS A 219 -3.99 -11.95 19.47
C LYS A 219 -4.29 -12.02 17.95
N VAL A 220 -4.03 -10.95 17.21
CA VAL A 220 -4.24 -10.93 15.75
C VAL A 220 -3.51 -12.06 15.03
N TRP A 221 -2.37 -12.49 15.56
CA TRP A 221 -1.60 -13.58 14.99
C TRP A 221 -2.27 -14.95 15.07
N ILE A 222 -3.23 -15.16 15.99
CA ILE A 222 -3.95 -16.42 16.14
C ILE A 222 -4.73 -16.74 14.85
N ASP A 223 -5.47 -15.75 14.34
CA ASP A 223 -6.23 -15.90 13.09
C ASP A 223 -5.32 -16.02 11.88
N ILE A 224 -4.33 -15.10 11.76
CA ILE A 224 -3.41 -15.08 10.62
C ILE A 224 -2.60 -16.39 10.54
N LEU A 225 -2.02 -16.84 11.64
CA LEU A 225 -1.18 -18.05 11.65
C LEU A 225 -1.98 -19.33 11.39
N ARG A 226 -3.30 -19.31 11.64
CA ARG A 226 -4.19 -20.44 11.35
C ARG A 226 -4.59 -20.50 9.88
N ASN A 227 -4.90 -19.34 9.28
CA ASN A 227 -5.60 -19.25 8.00
C ASN A 227 -4.72 -18.79 6.83
N TYR A 228 -3.60 -18.11 7.11
CA TYR A 228 -2.72 -17.62 6.06
C TYR A 228 -1.76 -18.70 5.55
N PRO A 229 -1.60 -18.89 4.22
CA PRO A 229 -0.81 -19.98 3.64
C PRO A 229 0.70 -19.68 3.74
N LEU A 230 1.28 -19.82 4.93
CA LEU A 230 2.69 -19.52 5.21
C LEU A 230 3.66 -20.34 4.36
N GLN A 231 3.27 -21.55 3.95
CA GLN A 231 4.12 -22.48 3.17
C GLN A 231 4.48 -21.94 1.78
N VAL A 232 3.61 -21.11 1.18
CA VAL A 232 3.88 -20.52 -0.14
C VAL A 232 4.63 -19.20 -0.06
N MET A 233 4.79 -18.62 1.14
CA MET A 233 5.54 -17.37 1.29
C MET A 233 7.02 -17.55 0.92
N PRO A 234 7.66 -16.49 0.37
CA PRO A 234 9.11 -16.46 0.22
C PRO A 234 9.81 -16.80 1.54
N PHE A 235 10.88 -17.58 1.47
CA PHE A 235 11.58 -18.10 2.65
C PHE A 235 11.91 -17.01 3.68
N ARG A 236 12.45 -15.88 3.22
CA ARG A 236 12.79 -14.73 4.10
C ARG A 236 11.58 -14.16 4.86
N HIS A 237 10.41 -14.17 4.26
CA HIS A 237 9.17 -13.71 4.91
C HIS A 237 8.63 -14.77 5.87
N ARG A 238 8.67 -16.03 5.44
CA ARG A 238 8.20 -17.17 6.24
C ARG A 238 8.97 -17.33 7.55
N ILE A 239 10.29 -17.13 7.55
CA ILE A 239 11.11 -17.24 8.77
C ILE A 239 10.71 -16.19 9.83
N VAL A 240 10.35 -14.97 9.40
CA VAL A 240 9.81 -13.94 10.30
C VAL A 240 8.52 -14.41 10.95
N MET A 241 7.60 -15.01 10.17
CA MET A 241 6.32 -15.52 10.67
C MET A 241 6.53 -16.69 11.64
N VAL A 242 7.53 -17.55 11.41
CA VAL A 242 7.91 -18.63 12.34
C VAL A 242 8.38 -18.06 13.67
N PHE A 243 9.23 -17.02 13.66
CA PHE A 243 9.68 -16.38 14.90
C PHE A 243 8.53 -15.68 15.65
N ILE A 244 7.61 -15.04 14.95
CA ILE A 244 6.41 -14.46 15.56
C ILE A 244 5.56 -15.56 16.19
N LYS A 245 5.30 -16.68 15.47
CA LYS A 245 4.53 -17.83 15.95
C LYS A 245 5.08 -18.39 17.26
N HIS A 246 6.40 -18.56 17.35
CA HIS A 246 7.08 -19.09 18.51
C HIS A 246 7.47 -18.01 19.55
N ARG A 247 7.04 -16.76 19.34
CA ARG A 247 7.34 -15.61 20.21
C ARG A 247 8.85 -15.45 20.46
N ASN A 248 9.66 -15.81 19.46
CA ASN A 248 11.11 -15.74 19.57
C ASN A 248 11.63 -14.38 19.14
N TYR A 249 11.36 -13.36 19.97
CA TYR A 249 11.71 -11.97 19.68
C TYR A 249 13.21 -11.71 19.65
N LEU A 250 14.03 -12.51 20.35
CA LEU A 250 15.49 -12.36 20.30
C LEU A 250 16.05 -12.75 18.93
N LEU A 251 15.65 -13.92 18.40
CA LEU A 251 16.05 -14.31 17.05
C LEU A 251 15.46 -13.39 15.99
N LEU A 252 14.26 -12.87 16.20
CA LEU A 252 13.66 -11.91 15.30
C LEU A 252 14.45 -10.60 15.24
N ASN A 253 14.90 -10.08 16.41
CA ASN A 253 15.78 -8.91 16.49
C ASN A 253 17.10 -9.17 15.76
N LEU A 254 17.74 -10.31 16.02
CA LEU A 254 18.99 -10.67 15.37
C LEU A 254 18.84 -10.78 13.85
N LEU A 255 17.79 -11.46 13.38
CA LEU A 255 17.48 -11.61 11.95
C LEU A 255 17.38 -10.24 11.26
N PHE A 256 16.61 -9.30 11.83
CA PHE A 256 16.42 -7.98 11.23
C PHE A 256 17.67 -7.11 11.29
N ARG A 257 18.49 -7.23 12.33
CA ARG A 257 19.78 -6.50 12.42
C ARG A 257 20.78 -6.97 11.36
N LEU A 258 20.80 -8.26 11.07
CA LEU A 258 21.73 -8.85 10.07
C LEU A 258 21.19 -8.80 8.62
N SER A 259 19.88 -8.54 8.44
CA SER A 259 19.34 -8.42 7.08
C SER A 259 19.72 -7.10 6.43
N ASN A 260 20.30 -7.14 5.24
CA ASN A 260 20.55 -5.96 4.39
C ASN A 260 19.26 -5.21 4.05
#